data_4168472658733242578e9f943cd10d78
#
_entry.id   4168472658733242578e9f943cd10d78
#
_cell.length_a   1.000
_cell.length_b   1.000
_cell.length_c   1.000
_cell.angle_alpha   90.00
_cell.angle_beta   90.00
_cell.angle_gamma   90.00
#
_symmetry.space_group_name_H-M   'P 1'
#
loop_
_entity.id
_entity.type
_entity.pdbx_description
1 polymer ?
#
loop_
_entity_poly.entity_id
_entity_poly.type
_entity_poly.pdbx_seq_one_letter_code
_entity_poly.pdbx_strand_id
1 'polypeptide(L)'
;MSRDEPVEVKHYIQHRYPREINFCALCGGAMTSRIVLPDRRRERVCSRCGYVAFLSPKLVAGCLVVENGRVLLLRRAVEPQLGRWTFPGGYVDLGESPAQAAARETLEEVGMDVRVENLLGLYWSEPRPPTVVAVYLAAPTDKPPRTSEEASEVAYFAPELIPWKEIAFRTTRAALRDWTAARQAARTSF
;
A
#
# COMPACT_ATOMS: atom_id res chain seq x y z
N MET A 1 -25.13 23.22 6.36
CA MET A 1 -24.06 22.58 5.59
C MET A 1 -24.73 21.63 4.63
N SER A 2 -24.55 21.85 3.31
CA SER A 2 -25.04 20.94 2.27
C SER A 2 -24.37 19.57 2.44
N ARG A 3 -25.14 18.48 2.24
CA ARG A 3 -24.61 17.10 2.38
C ARG A 3 -23.62 16.72 1.26
N ASP A 4 -23.45 17.59 0.26
CA ASP A 4 -22.68 17.34 -0.96
C ASP A 4 -21.43 18.23 -1.10
N GLU A 5 -21.07 19.00 -0.07
CA GLU A 5 -19.80 19.73 -0.09
C GLU A 5 -18.64 18.74 0.09
N PRO A 6 -17.65 18.75 -0.84
CA PRO A 6 -16.48 17.90 -0.70
C PRO A 6 -15.75 18.25 0.60
N VAL A 7 -15.48 17.25 1.40
CA VAL A 7 -14.64 17.39 2.59
C VAL A 7 -13.18 17.32 2.14
N GLU A 8 -12.50 18.46 2.18
CA GLU A 8 -11.05 18.46 1.99
C GLU A 8 -10.41 17.72 3.16
N VAL A 9 -9.88 16.52 2.90
CA VAL A 9 -9.08 15.80 3.87
C VAL A 9 -7.73 16.49 3.99
N LYS A 10 -7.71 17.57 4.78
CA LYS A 10 -6.47 18.27 5.14
C LYS A 10 -5.65 17.35 6.01
N HIS A 11 -4.58 16.91 5.46
CA HIS A 11 -3.64 15.90 5.94
C HIS A 11 -4.28 14.50 5.90
N TYR A 12 -3.61 13.60 5.24
CA TYR A 12 -3.64 12.20 5.61
C TYR A 12 -3.50 12.18 7.14
N ILE A 13 -4.63 12.26 7.83
CA ILE A 13 -4.66 11.89 9.23
C ILE A 13 -4.09 10.49 9.16
N GLN A 14 -2.84 10.37 9.56
CA GLN A 14 -2.16 9.07 9.66
C GLN A 14 -3.23 8.16 10.19
N HIS A 15 -3.65 7.20 9.38
CA HIS A 15 -4.82 6.40 9.69
C HIS A 15 -4.58 5.83 11.06
N ARG A 16 -5.06 6.52 12.08
CA ARG A 16 -5.04 6.01 13.43
C ARG A 16 -5.98 4.83 13.37
N TYR A 17 -5.42 3.68 13.12
CA TYR A 17 -6.12 2.43 13.27
C TYR A 17 -6.75 2.51 14.64
N PRO A 18 -8.09 2.55 14.75
CA PRO A 18 -8.72 2.84 16.02
C PRO A 18 -8.27 1.75 16.99
N ARG A 19 -7.48 2.14 17.99
CA ARG A 19 -7.13 1.22 19.09
C ARG A 19 -8.39 0.76 19.79
N GLU A 20 -9.42 1.63 19.76
CA GLU A 20 -10.70 1.41 20.38
C GLU A 20 -11.80 1.92 19.46
N ILE A 21 -12.72 1.05 19.12
CA ILE A 21 -13.99 1.41 18.51
C ILE A 21 -14.96 1.63 19.66
N ASN A 22 -15.35 2.89 19.92
CA ASN A 22 -16.20 3.24 21.04
C ASN A 22 -17.69 3.25 20.70
N PHE A 23 -18.01 3.43 19.41
CA PHE A 23 -19.37 3.47 18.92
C PHE A 23 -19.59 2.49 17.76
N CYS A 24 -20.78 1.91 17.73
CA CYS A 24 -21.19 0.95 16.70
C CYS A 24 -21.46 1.66 15.37
N ALA A 25 -20.84 1.19 14.29
CA ALA A 25 -21.06 1.75 12.95
C ALA A 25 -22.50 1.54 12.43
N LEU A 26 -23.23 0.53 12.96
CA LEU A 26 -24.59 0.22 12.49
C LEU A 26 -25.66 1.01 13.25
N CYS A 27 -25.52 1.22 14.56
CA CYS A 27 -26.61 1.77 15.38
C CYS A 27 -26.18 2.90 16.33
N GLY A 28 -24.92 3.29 16.33
CA GLY A 28 -24.37 4.32 17.24
C GLY A 28 -24.29 3.90 18.72
N GLY A 29 -24.62 2.65 19.06
CA GLY A 29 -24.57 2.15 20.44
C GLY A 29 -23.13 1.98 20.93
N ALA A 30 -22.93 1.99 22.26
CA ALA A 30 -21.62 1.80 22.88
C ALA A 30 -21.03 0.43 22.57
N MET A 31 -19.72 0.39 22.28
CA MET A 31 -18.97 -0.83 22.05
C MET A 31 -18.24 -1.26 23.31
N THR A 32 -18.38 -2.54 23.66
CA THR A 32 -17.73 -3.15 24.83
C THR A 32 -16.81 -4.26 24.39
N SER A 33 -15.77 -4.56 25.21
CA SER A 33 -14.85 -5.66 24.94
C SER A 33 -15.44 -6.97 25.46
N ARG A 34 -15.69 -7.94 24.58
CA ARG A 34 -16.24 -9.26 24.94
C ARG A 34 -15.46 -10.38 24.29
N ILE A 35 -15.51 -11.57 24.88
CA ILE A 35 -15.01 -12.79 24.26
C ILE A 35 -16.06 -13.30 23.27
N VAL A 36 -15.66 -13.52 22.03
CA VAL A 36 -16.50 -14.01 20.93
C VAL A 36 -16.12 -15.45 20.62
N LEU A 37 -17.13 -16.31 20.46
CA LEU A 37 -16.97 -17.73 20.10
C LEU A 37 -17.02 -17.90 18.58
N PRO A 38 -16.40 -18.96 18.02
CA PRO A 38 -15.72 -20.08 18.73
C PRO A 38 -14.27 -19.79 19.15
N ASP A 39 -13.61 -18.79 18.58
CA ASP A 39 -12.15 -18.56 18.68
C ASP A 39 -11.69 -18.03 20.05
N ARG A 40 -12.65 -17.68 20.91
CA ARG A 40 -12.40 -17.06 22.23
C ARG A 40 -11.56 -15.80 22.17
N ARG A 41 -11.63 -15.08 21.04
CA ARG A 41 -10.95 -13.79 20.88
C ARG A 41 -11.72 -12.68 21.59
N ARG A 42 -10.98 -11.71 22.05
CA ARG A 42 -11.55 -10.51 22.67
C ARG A 42 -11.78 -9.47 21.58
N GLU A 43 -13.07 -9.22 21.25
CA GLU A 43 -13.48 -8.29 20.21
C GLU A 43 -14.34 -7.16 20.77
N ARG A 44 -14.55 -6.13 19.97
CA ARG A 44 -15.46 -5.04 20.29
C ARG A 44 -16.87 -5.42 19.83
N VAL A 45 -17.79 -5.51 20.78
CA VAL A 45 -19.18 -5.93 20.55
C VAL A 45 -20.12 -4.79 20.96
N CYS A 46 -21.11 -4.47 20.13
CA CYS A 46 -22.10 -3.48 20.42
C CYS A 46 -23.04 -3.95 21.54
N SER A 47 -23.21 -3.14 22.58
CA SER A 47 -24.11 -3.45 23.70
C SER A 47 -25.59 -3.38 23.33
N ARG A 48 -25.93 -2.67 22.22
CA ARG A 48 -27.32 -2.48 21.77
C ARG A 48 -27.75 -3.49 20.71
N CYS A 49 -26.99 -3.70 19.63
CA CYS A 49 -27.41 -4.53 18.51
C CYS A 49 -26.58 -5.81 18.34
N GLY A 50 -25.57 -6.05 19.15
CA GLY A 50 -24.74 -7.25 19.08
C GLY A 50 -23.69 -7.24 17.94
N TYR A 51 -23.61 -6.18 17.14
CA TYR A 51 -22.58 -6.09 16.07
C TYR A 51 -21.17 -6.30 16.63
N VAL A 52 -20.43 -7.16 15.97
CA VAL A 52 -19.00 -7.42 16.31
C VAL A 52 -18.13 -6.71 15.30
N ALA A 53 -17.24 -5.84 15.77
CA ALA A 53 -16.29 -5.14 14.92
C ALA A 53 -14.99 -5.93 14.80
N PHE A 54 -14.85 -6.66 13.70
CA PHE A 54 -13.59 -7.30 13.35
C PHE A 54 -12.65 -6.30 12.67
N LEU A 55 -11.45 -6.14 13.23
CA LEU A 55 -10.42 -5.30 12.66
C LEU A 55 -9.44 -6.16 11.85
N SER A 56 -9.26 -5.80 10.58
CA SER A 56 -8.31 -6.45 9.67
C SER A 56 -7.20 -5.50 9.27
N PRO A 57 -5.99 -5.98 8.95
CA PRO A 57 -4.96 -5.15 8.35
C PRO A 57 -5.49 -4.43 7.10
N LYS A 58 -5.00 -3.23 6.86
CA LYS A 58 -5.26 -2.54 5.60
C LYS A 58 -4.51 -3.25 4.47
N LEU A 59 -5.15 -3.35 3.30
CA LEU A 59 -4.51 -3.85 2.10
C LEU A 59 -3.98 -2.68 1.28
N VAL A 60 -2.71 -2.75 0.93
CA VAL A 60 -2.00 -1.85 0.04
C VAL A 60 -1.55 -2.67 -1.17
N ALA A 61 -1.57 -2.09 -2.35
CA ALA A 61 -1.03 -2.73 -3.54
C ALA A 61 -0.13 -1.77 -4.31
N GLY A 62 0.91 -2.29 -4.95
CA GLY A 62 1.81 -1.48 -5.75
C GLY A 62 2.58 -2.30 -6.78
N CYS A 63 3.21 -1.59 -7.72
CA CYS A 63 3.97 -2.18 -8.82
C CYS A 63 5.47 -1.94 -8.68
N LEU A 64 6.26 -3.01 -8.81
CA LEU A 64 7.64 -2.89 -9.28
C LEU A 64 7.61 -2.89 -10.82
N VAL A 65 7.60 -1.70 -11.40
CA VAL A 65 7.63 -1.53 -12.85
C VAL A 65 9.05 -1.78 -13.33
N VAL A 66 9.23 -2.80 -14.18
CA VAL A 66 10.55 -3.23 -14.65
C VAL A 66 10.69 -3.00 -16.14
N GLU A 67 11.71 -2.25 -16.52
CA GLU A 67 12.07 -1.98 -17.91
C GLU A 67 13.56 -2.14 -18.14
N ASN A 68 13.94 -2.89 -19.15
CA ASN A 68 15.35 -3.15 -19.49
C ASN A 68 16.21 -3.58 -18.29
N GLY A 69 15.61 -4.37 -17.39
CA GLY A 69 16.28 -4.85 -16.18
C GLY A 69 16.50 -3.84 -15.07
N ARG A 70 15.89 -2.66 -15.18
CA ARG A 70 15.89 -1.61 -14.16
C ARG A 70 14.50 -1.49 -13.55
N VAL A 71 14.41 -1.11 -12.29
CA VAL A 71 13.17 -0.90 -11.56
C VAL A 71 12.86 0.58 -11.43
N LEU A 72 11.61 0.97 -11.66
CA LEU A 72 11.12 2.31 -11.44
C LEU A 72 10.90 2.55 -9.94
N LEU A 73 11.42 3.65 -9.43
CA LEU A 73 11.09 4.18 -8.12
C LEU A 73 10.69 5.64 -8.23
N LEU A 74 9.85 6.09 -7.33
CA LEU A 74 9.49 7.47 -7.14
C LEU A 74 10.06 8.00 -5.81
N ARG A 75 10.38 9.29 -5.74
CA ARG A 75 10.77 10.00 -4.52
C ARG A 75 9.53 10.68 -3.95
N ARG A 76 9.12 10.31 -2.76
CA ARG A 76 7.90 10.80 -2.12
C ARG A 76 7.93 12.32 -1.91
N ALA A 77 6.87 12.99 -2.37
CA ALA A 77 6.65 14.43 -2.12
C ALA A 77 5.77 14.70 -0.89
N VAL A 78 5.26 13.63 -0.24
CA VAL A 78 4.34 13.70 0.90
C VAL A 78 4.79 12.84 2.07
N GLU A 79 4.34 13.18 3.27
CA GLU A 79 4.52 12.33 4.45
C GLU A 79 3.58 11.08 4.39
N PRO A 80 3.95 9.98 5.05
CA PRO A 80 5.20 9.74 5.77
C PRO A 80 6.37 9.47 4.84
N GLN A 81 7.60 9.67 5.34
CA GLN A 81 8.84 9.39 4.60
C GLN A 81 9.08 10.33 3.40
N LEU A 82 8.71 11.60 3.52
CA LEU A 82 9.01 12.65 2.56
C LEU A 82 10.48 12.58 2.09
N GLY A 83 10.72 12.71 0.80
CA GLY A 83 12.03 12.71 0.17
C GLY A 83 12.69 11.34 0.04
N ARG A 84 12.02 10.25 0.41
CA ARG A 84 12.56 8.89 0.29
C ARG A 84 11.97 8.15 -0.90
N TRP A 85 12.68 7.13 -1.37
CA TRP A 85 12.34 6.33 -2.54
C TRP A 85 11.42 5.16 -2.20
N THR A 86 10.42 4.94 -3.04
CA THR A 86 9.53 3.78 -2.99
C THR A 86 9.07 3.40 -4.41
N PHE A 87 8.44 2.26 -4.56
CA PHE A 87 7.66 1.94 -5.75
C PHE A 87 6.28 2.61 -5.65
N PRO A 88 5.59 2.89 -6.77
CA PRO A 88 4.23 3.41 -6.77
C PRO A 88 3.24 2.42 -6.16
N GLY A 89 2.32 2.91 -5.33
CA GLY A 89 1.31 2.09 -4.69
C GLY A 89 0.63 2.72 -3.50
N GLY A 90 -0.63 2.33 -3.28
CA GLY A 90 -1.51 2.84 -2.25
C GLY A 90 -2.55 1.85 -1.77
N TYR A 91 -3.59 2.33 -1.12
CA TYR A 91 -4.65 1.49 -0.58
C TYR A 91 -5.52 0.89 -1.69
N VAL A 92 -5.96 -0.35 -1.44
CA VAL A 92 -6.95 -1.01 -2.30
C VAL A 92 -8.33 -0.52 -1.89
N ASP A 93 -9.06 0.04 -2.84
CA ASP A 93 -10.41 0.55 -2.64
C ASP A 93 -11.47 -0.54 -2.77
N LEU A 94 -12.67 -0.27 -2.25
CA LEU A 94 -13.80 -1.16 -2.41
C LEU A 94 -14.19 -1.27 -3.88
N GLY A 95 -14.33 -2.51 -4.37
CA GLY A 95 -14.76 -2.78 -5.74
C GLY A 95 -13.62 -3.00 -6.74
N GLU A 96 -12.37 -2.87 -6.32
CA GLU A 96 -11.23 -3.21 -7.17
C GLU A 96 -10.41 -4.38 -6.60
N SER A 97 -9.71 -5.08 -7.47
CA SER A 97 -8.74 -6.09 -7.08
C SER A 97 -7.40 -5.44 -6.72
N PRO A 98 -6.52 -6.10 -5.93
CA PRO A 98 -5.18 -5.56 -5.64
C PRO A 98 -4.34 -5.26 -6.88
N ALA A 99 -4.49 -6.04 -7.95
CA ALA A 99 -3.80 -5.78 -9.21
C ALA A 99 -4.31 -4.51 -9.92
N GLN A 100 -5.63 -4.27 -9.87
CA GLN A 100 -6.23 -3.04 -10.40
C GLN A 100 -5.80 -1.83 -9.59
N ALA A 101 -5.80 -1.92 -8.24
CA ALA A 101 -5.29 -0.87 -7.37
C ALA A 101 -3.83 -0.53 -7.69
N ALA A 102 -2.95 -1.54 -7.82
CA ALA A 102 -1.55 -1.33 -8.15
C ALA A 102 -1.35 -0.61 -9.50
N ALA A 103 -2.15 -0.93 -10.51
CA ALA A 103 -2.12 -0.24 -11.80
C ALA A 103 -2.64 1.20 -11.68
N ARG A 104 -3.76 1.44 -11.01
CA ARG A 104 -4.35 2.75 -10.77
C ARG A 104 -3.37 3.68 -10.05
N GLU A 105 -2.81 3.22 -8.92
CA GLU A 105 -1.83 3.98 -8.15
C GLU A 105 -0.58 4.32 -8.98
N THR A 106 -0.13 3.39 -9.83
CA THR A 106 1.00 3.67 -10.74
C THR A 106 0.65 4.77 -11.74
N LEU A 107 -0.58 4.77 -12.27
CA LEU A 107 -1.03 5.84 -13.16
C LEU A 107 -1.15 7.19 -12.44
N GLU A 108 -1.69 7.20 -11.23
CA GLU A 108 -1.90 8.41 -10.42
C GLU A 108 -0.58 9.02 -9.96
N GLU A 109 0.32 8.22 -9.38
CA GLU A 109 1.56 8.71 -8.78
C GLU A 109 2.68 9.02 -9.80
N VAL A 110 2.78 8.25 -10.89
CA VAL A 110 3.86 8.42 -11.88
C VAL A 110 3.40 8.57 -13.32
N GLY A 111 2.08 8.66 -13.57
CA GLY A 111 1.51 8.95 -14.89
C GLY A 111 1.68 7.84 -15.92
N MET A 112 2.02 6.62 -15.49
CA MET A 112 2.25 5.48 -16.38
C MET A 112 1.11 4.49 -16.37
N ASP A 113 0.65 4.10 -17.55
CA ASP A 113 -0.11 2.87 -17.74
C ASP A 113 0.85 1.67 -17.70
N VAL A 114 0.46 0.63 -16.98
CA VAL A 114 1.28 -0.58 -16.82
C VAL A 114 0.48 -1.84 -17.07
N ARG A 115 1.15 -2.84 -17.61
CA ARG A 115 0.62 -4.20 -17.65
C ARG A 115 1.10 -4.92 -16.39
N VAL A 116 0.19 -5.15 -15.45
CA VAL A 116 0.46 -5.95 -14.26
C VAL A 116 0.65 -7.41 -14.69
N GLU A 117 1.72 -8.05 -14.23
CA GLU A 117 2.10 -9.41 -14.64
C GLU A 117 1.86 -10.40 -13.50
N ASN A 118 2.79 -10.49 -12.56
CA ASN A 118 2.77 -11.50 -11.51
C ASN A 118 2.85 -10.87 -10.13
N LEU A 119 2.22 -11.51 -9.15
CA LEU A 119 2.43 -11.18 -7.76
C LEU A 119 3.87 -11.56 -7.37
N LEU A 120 4.68 -10.58 -6.98
CA LEU A 120 6.02 -10.82 -6.45
C LEU A 120 5.94 -11.37 -5.02
N GLY A 121 5.08 -10.77 -4.19
CA GLY A 121 4.88 -11.22 -2.82
C GLY A 121 3.94 -10.35 -2.02
N LEU A 122 3.67 -10.83 -0.79
CA LEU A 122 2.92 -10.13 0.23
C LEU A 122 3.87 -9.73 1.37
N TYR A 123 3.88 -8.46 1.71
CA TYR A 123 4.82 -7.92 2.69
C TYR A 123 4.08 -7.30 3.87
N TRP A 124 4.43 -7.75 5.07
CA TRP A 124 3.83 -7.23 6.29
C TRP A 124 4.50 -5.95 6.76
N SER A 125 3.71 -4.95 7.12
CA SER A 125 4.19 -3.69 7.70
C SER A 125 3.64 -3.45 9.10
N GLU A 126 4.53 -3.17 10.03
CA GLU A 126 4.25 -2.60 11.34
C GLU A 126 5.09 -1.32 11.51
N PRO A 127 4.74 -0.40 12.32
CA PRO A 127 3.60 -0.32 13.24
C PRO A 127 2.39 0.33 12.60
N ARG A 128 1.38 0.61 13.12
CA ARG A 128 0.00 1.03 12.88
C ARG A 128 -0.25 2.11 11.84
N PRO A 129 -1.25 1.89 10.95
CA PRO A 129 -2.09 0.70 10.91
C PRO A 129 -1.31 -0.50 10.38
N PRO A 130 -1.54 -1.72 10.90
CA PRO A 130 -0.95 -2.91 10.30
C PRO A 130 -1.45 -3.02 8.85
N THR A 131 -0.52 -3.21 7.92
CA THR A 131 -0.82 -3.32 6.50
C THR A 131 -0.23 -4.58 5.91
N VAL A 132 -0.92 -5.15 4.93
CA VAL A 132 -0.37 -6.12 4.00
C VAL A 132 -0.14 -5.40 2.68
N VAL A 133 1.06 -5.44 2.16
CA VAL A 133 1.42 -4.82 0.88
C VAL A 133 1.57 -5.91 -0.17
N ALA A 134 0.64 -5.96 -1.12
CA ALA A 134 0.72 -6.83 -2.29
C ALA A 134 1.56 -6.13 -3.36
N VAL A 135 2.72 -6.68 -3.69
CA VAL A 135 3.62 -6.11 -4.69
C VAL A 135 3.61 -6.96 -5.95
N TYR A 136 3.29 -6.32 -7.07
CA TYR A 136 3.26 -6.95 -8.38
C TYR A 136 4.47 -6.54 -9.23
N LEU A 137 4.94 -7.45 -10.05
CA LEU A 137 5.79 -7.11 -11.19
C LEU A 137 4.90 -6.53 -12.30
N ALA A 138 5.38 -5.49 -12.94
CA ALA A 138 4.66 -4.87 -14.04
C ALA A 138 5.65 -4.41 -15.14
N ALA A 139 5.19 -4.42 -16.38
CA ALA A 139 5.88 -3.83 -17.51
C ALA A 139 5.23 -2.49 -17.88
N PRO A 140 6.01 -1.46 -18.26
CA PRO A 140 5.46 -0.23 -18.79
C PRO A 140 4.75 -0.48 -20.12
N THR A 141 3.76 0.37 -20.44
CA THR A 141 3.18 0.44 -21.78
C THR A 141 3.90 1.52 -22.61
N ASP A 142 3.19 2.52 -23.10
CA ASP A 142 3.74 3.44 -24.11
C ASP A 142 4.14 4.82 -23.57
N LYS A 143 3.83 5.13 -22.31
CA LYS A 143 4.08 6.47 -21.74
C LYS A 143 5.27 6.48 -20.78
N PRO A 144 6.19 7.46 -20.92
CA PRO A 144 7.25 7.64 -19.95
C PRO A 144 6.69 8.10 -18.60
N PRO A 145 7.38 7.78 -17.50
CA PRO A 145 6.98 8.26 -16.18
C PRO A 145 7.12 9.76 -16.05
N ARG A 146 6.28 10.35 -15.22
CA ARG A 146 6.31 11.78 -14.88
C ARG A 146 6.13 11.98 -13.37
N THR A 147 6.59 13.09 -12.87
CA THR A 147 6.33 13.54 -11.49
C THR A 147 4.86 13.92 -11.30
N SER A 148 4.43 13.92 -10.04
CA SER A 148 3.08 14.31 -9.62
C SER A 148 3.16 15.12 -8.32
N GLU A 149 2.02 15.47 -7.74
CA GLU A 149 1.97 16.11 -6.41
C GLU A 149 2.50 15.19 -5.30
N GLU A 150 2.45 13.86 -5.50
CA GLU A 150 2.92 12.86 -4.55
C GLU A 150 4.33 12.34 -4.87
N ALA A 151 4.86 12.60 -6.06
CA ALA A 151 6.17 12.15 -6.54
C ALA A 151 7.03 13.32 -7.06
N SER A 152 7.99 13.76 -6.25
CA SER A 152 8.90 14.85 -6.60
C SER A 152 9.98 14.46 -7.63
N GLU A 153 10.27 13.18 -7.75
CA GLU A 153 11.27 12.63 -8.68
C GLU A 153 10.86 11.19 -9.05
N VAL A 154 11.13 10.79 -10.28
CA VAL A 154 10.90 9.41 -10.76
C VAL A 154 12.13 8.97 -11.54
N ALA A 155 12.67 7.79 -11.23
CA ALA A 155 13.86 7.28 -11.87
C ALA A 155 13.89 5.74 -11.95
N TYR A 156 14.58 5.23 -12.97
CA TYR A 156 14.87 3.81 -13.13
C TYR A 156 16.24 3.46 -12.54
N PHE A 157 16.28 2.46 -11.66
CA PHE A 157 17.50 1.99 -11.00
C PHE A 157 17.88 0.58 -11.46
N ALA A 158 19.13 0.41 -11.88
CA ALA A 158 19.71 -0.93 -11.97
C ALA A 158 19.82 -1.54 -10.56
N PRO A 159 19.81 -2.87 -10.41
CA PRO A 159 19.89 -3.53 -9.10
C PRO A 159 21.05 -3.04 -8.23
N GLU A 160 22.19 -2.77 -8.87
CA GLU A 160 23.43 -2.32 -8.22
C GLU A 160 23.39 -0.85 -7.76
N LEU A 161 22.48 -0.07 -8.37
CA LEU A 161 22.35 1.37 -8.14
C LEU A 161 21.13 1.75 -7.26
N ILE A 162 20.42 0.75 -6.73
CA ILE A 162 19.29 1.02 -5.83
C ILE A 162 19.77 1.79 -4.60
N PRO A 163 19.14 2.94 -4.28
CA PRO A 163 19.55 3.79 -3.16
C PRO A 163 19.09 3.22 -1.82
N TRP A 164 19.64 2.09 -1.40
CA TRP A 164 19.20 1.30 -0.24
C TRP A 164 19.05 2.07 1.06
N LYS A 165 19.89 3.10 1.28
CA LYS A 165 19.84 3.93 2.50
C LYS A 165 18.68 4.93 2.48
N GLU A 166 18.17 5.24 1.30
CA GLU A 166 17.09 6.22 1.09
C GLU A 166 15.73 5.57 0.83
N ILE A 167 15.63 4.24 0.90
CA ILE A 167 14.36 3.54 0.73
C ILE A 167 13.41 3.86 1.89
N ALA A 168 12.18 4.25 1.55
CA ALA A 168 11.16 4.73 2.49
C ALA A 168 10.71 3.69 3.49
N PHE A 169 10.30 2.50 3.01
CA PHE A 169 9.62 1.50 3.82
C PHE A 169 10.37 0.19 3.88
N ARG A 170 10.20 -0.54 4.99
CA ARG A 170 10.75 -1.89 5.13
C ARG A 170 10.16 -2.85 4.09
N THR A 171 8.87 -2.70 3.76
CA THR A 171 8.19 -3.50 2.73
C THR A 171 8.76 -3.23 1.35
N THR A 172 9.01 -1.97 0.98
CA THR A 172 9.70 -1.61 -0.28
C THR A 172 11.08 -2.25 -0.34
N ARG A 173 11.84 -2.17 0.74
CA ARG A 173 13.17 -2.79 0.83
C ARG A 173 13.11 -4.31 0.69
N ALA A 174 12.12 -4.97 1.29
CA ALA A 174 11.95 -6.42 1.18
C ALA A 174 11.60 -6.82 -0.25
N ALA A 175 10.62 -6.16 -0.87
CA ALA A 175 10.23 -6.43 -2.25
C ALA A 175 11.38 -6.24 -3.26
N LEU A 176 12.17 -5.17 -3.10
CA LEU A 176 13.35 -4.94 -3.93
C LEU A 176 14.42 -6.01 -3.75
N ARG A 177 14.62 -6.53 -2.54
CA ARG A 177 15.55 -7.66 -2.28
C ARG A 177 15.08 -8.93 -2.95
N ASP A 178 13.80 -9.27 -2.84
CA ASP A 178 13.25 -10.47 -3.48
C ASP A 178 13.36 -10.38 -5.00
N TRP A 179 13.04 -9.21 -5.58
CA TRP A 179 13.21 -8.97 -7.00
C TRP A 179 14.67 -9.11 -7.46
N THR A 180 15.63 -8.53 -6.73
CA THR A 180 17.06 -8.62 -7.09
C THR A 180 17.57 -10.03 -6.95
N ALA A 181 17.18 -10.78 -5.92
CA ALA A 181 17.56 -12.17 -5.69
C ALA A 181 17.03 -13.11 -6.80
N ALA A 182 15.76 -12.95 -7.17
CA ALA A 182 15.15 -13.74 -8.25
C ALA A 182 15.89 -13.53 -9.60
N ARG A 183 16.31 -12.30 -9.89
CA ARG A 183 17.12 -12.00 -11.10
C ARG A 183 18.51 -12.62 -11.08
N GLN A 184 19.16 -12.61 -9.93
CA GLN A 184 20.48 -13.26 -9.79
C GLN A 184 20.38 -14.77 -10.02
N ALA A 185 19.38 -15.42 -9.41
CA ALA A 185 19.14 -16.84 -9.61
C ALA A 185 18.90 -17.20 -11.09
N ALA A 186 18.07 -16.41 -11.80
CA ALA A 186 17.81 -16.61 -13.22
C ALA A 186 19.08 -16.44 -14.11
N ARG A 187 20.04 -15.59 -13.71
CA ARG A 187 21.31 -15.39 -14.45
C ARG A 187 22.34 -16.49 -14.20
N THR A 188 22.24 -17.21 -13.09
CA THR A 188 23.19 -18.28 -12.71
C THR A 188 22.75 -19.64 -13.26
N SER A 189 21.51 -19.74 -13.76
CA SER A 189 20.94 -20.99 -14.31
C SER A 189 21.19 -21.17 -15.82
N PHE A 190 22.02 -20.33 -16.41
CA PHE A 190 22.55 -20.42 -17.80
C PHE A 190 24.06 -20.45 -17.78
#